data_ddf22ed0a5a6b2f73934c564169e9e7b
#
_entry.id   ddf22ed0a5a6b2f73934c564169e9e7b
#
_cell.length_a   1.000
_cell.length_b   1.000
_cell.length_c   1.000
_cell.angle_alpha   90.00
_cell.angle_beta   90.00
_cell.angle_gamma   90.00
#
_symmetry.space_group_name_H-M   'P 1'
#
loop_
_entity.id
_entity.type
_entity.pdbx_description
1 polymer ?
#
loop_
_entity_poly.entity_id
_entity_poly.type
_entity_poly.pdbx_seq_one_letter_code
_entity_poly.pdbx_strand_id
1 'polypeptide(L)'
;MRIEHLINGKAVGAQQYFETVNPATQEVLAEVASGTATEVNAAVQAAKDAFPAWAGRPATERAKIMRNLGDLIAKHVPEIAQTE
;
A
#
# COMPACT_ATOMS: atom_id res chain seq x y z
N MET A 1 10.96 -4.12 11.61
CA MET A 1 10.33 -4.07 10.28
C MET A 1 10.31 -2.62 9.80
N ARG A 2 10.56 -2.40 8.54
CA ARG A 2 10.46 -1.07 7.94
C ARG A 2 9.39 -1.08 6.87
N ILE A 3 8.45 -0.13 6.94
CA ILE A 3 7.35 -0.03 5.99
C ILE A 3 7.62 1.15 5.06
N GLU A 4 7.84 0.84 3.78
CA GLU A 4 8.08 1.83 2.75
C GLU A 4 6.75 2.28 2.12
N HIS A 5 6.81 3.36 1.34
CA HIS A 5 5.68 3.73 0.48
C HIS A 5 5.52 2.70 -0.63
N LEU A 6 4.28 2.47 -1.03
CA LEU A 6 3.99 1.68 -2.23
C LEU A 6 3.45 2.63 -3.30
N ILE A 7 4.24 2.87 -4.34
CA ILE A 7 3.87 3.77 -5.43
C ILE A 7 4.15 3.04 -6.73
N ASN A 8 3.14 2.97 -7.60
CA ASN A 8 3.23 2.32 -8.91
C ASN A 8 3.72 0.86 -8.79
N GLY A 9 3.24 0.14 -7.78
CA GLY A 9 3.60 -1.26 -7.56
C GLY A 9 5.01 -1.50 -7.04
N LYS A 10 5.73 -0.45 -6.65
CA LYS A 10 7.11 -0.54 -6.18
C LYS A 10 7.25 0.04 -4.79
N ALA A 11 8.14 -0.54 -3.99
CA ALA A 11 8.51 0.03 -2.71
C ALA A 11 9.37 1.28 -2.94
N VAL A 12 8.96 2.39 -2.33
CA VAL A 12 9.66 3.68 -2.45
C VAL A 12 10.05 4.14 -1.06
N GLY A 13 11.33 4.37 -0.85
CA GLY A 13 11.86 4.85 0.42
C GLY A 13 11.51 6.32 0.69
N ALA A 14 11.80 6.75 1.89
CA ALA A 14 11.59 8.12 2.33
C ALA A 14 12.87 8.66 2.96
N GLN A 15 12.98 9.98 3.05
CA GLN A 15 14.08 10.61 3.75
C GLN A 15 13.94 10.49 5.26
N GLN A 16 12.72 10.40 5.74
CA GLN A 16 12.41 10.30 7.16
C GLN A 16 11.44 9.18 7.41
N TYR A 17 11.56 8.57 8.59
CA TYR A 17 10.70 7.51 9.07
C TYR A 17 10.23 7.85 10.47
N PHE A 18 9.07 7.33 10.86
CA PHE A 18 8.60 7.44 12.23
C PHE A 18 8.34 6.04 12.79
N GLU A 19 8.49 5.89 14.08
CA GLU A 19 8.27 4.63 14.76
C GLU A 19 6.81 4.44 15.12
N THR A 20 6.31 3.21 14.97
CA THR A 20 5.02 2.81 15.52
C THR A 20 5.27 1.95 16.76
N VAL A 21 4.49 2.18 17.79
CA VAL A 21 4.71 1.57 19.10
C VAL A 21 3.47 0.78 19.50
N ASN A 22 3.69 -0.40 20.08
CA ASN A 22 2.62 -1.17 20.69
C ASN A 22 2.13 -0.42 21.93
N PRO A 23 0.89 0.05 21.98
CA PRO A 23 0.42 0.86 23.10
C PRO A 23 0.37 0.09 24.42
N ALA A 24 0.27 -1.24 24.38
CA ALA A 24 0.23 -2.06 25.58
C ALA A 24 1.60 -2.29 26.19
N THR A 25 2.63 -2.52 25.36
CA THR A 25 3.97 -2.89 25.81
C THR A 25 4.99 -1.77 25.64
N GLN A 26 4.69 -0.73 24.89
CA GLN A 26 5.58 0.37 24.51
C GLN A 26 6.77 -0.07 23.66
N GLU A 27 6.71 -1.27 23.10
CA GLU A 27 7.75 -1.76 22.18
C GLU A 27 7.58 -1.16 20.80
N VAL A 28 8.69 -0.84 20.14
CA VAL A 28 8.68 -0.38 18.74
C VAL A 28 8.34 -1.55 17.84
N LEU A 29 7.26 -1.41 17.05
CA LEU A 29 6.81 -2.44 16.13
C LEU A 29 7.47 -2.31 14.76
N ALA A 30 7.57 -1.09 14.25
CA ALA A 30 8.08 -0.83 12.92
C ALA A 30 8.50 0.62 12.76
N GLU A 31 9.31 0.87 11.73
CA GLU A 31 9.55 2.20 11.20
C GLU A 31 8.73 2.38 9.94
N VAL A 32 7.99 3.47 9.87
CA VAL A 32 7.09 3.76 8.74
C VAL A 32 7.59 4.97 7.98
N ALA A 33 7.62 4.89 6.66
CA ALA A 33 8.05 5.98 5.81
C ALA A 33 7.13 7.19 6.00
N SER A 34 7.75 8.36 6.24
CA SER A 34 7.04 9.62 6.39
C SER A 34 6.91 10.28 5.02
N GLY A 35 5.67 10.46 4.56
CA GLY A 35 5.41 11.05 3.24
C GLY A 35 5.56 12.56 3.24
N THR A 36 6.16 13.07 2.16
CA THR A 36 6.22 14.50 1.87
C THR A 36 5.36 14.80 0.64
N ALA A 37 5.27 16.09 0.28
CA ALA A 37 4.57 16.48 -0.93
C ALA A 37 5.12 15.79 -2.18
N THR A 38 6.42 15.49 -2.21
CA THR A 38 7.05 14.80 -3.33
C THR A 38 6.46 13.41 -3.55
N GLU A 39 6.35 12.61 -2.49
CA GLU A 39 5.81 11.25 -2.57
C GLU A 39 4.31 11.27 -2.85
N VAL A 40 3.57 12.20 -2.25
CA VAL A 40 2.13 12.36 -2.51
C VAL A 40 1.88 12.69 -3.98
N ASN A 41 2.66 13.64 -4.54
CA ASN A 41 2.53 14.02 -5.93
C ASN A 41 2.89 12.86 -6.87
N ALA A 42 3.93 12.10 -6.54
CA ALA A 42 4.30 10.92 -7.32
C ALA A 42 3.20 9.85 -7.31
N ALA A 43 2.59 9.62 -6.16
CA ALA A 43 1.50 8.65 -6.02
C ALA A 43 0.26 9.07 -6.84
N VAL A 44 -0.10 10.35 -6.76
CA VAL A 44 -1.23 10.89 -7.52
C VAL A 44 -0.96 10.80 -9.02
N GLN A 45 0.26 11.14 -9.45
CA GLN A 45 0.61 11.06 -10.86
C GLN A 45 0.56 9.62 -11.38
N ALA A 46 1.07 8.67 -10.61
CA ALA A 46 1.00 7.25 -10.95
C ALA A 46 -0.44 6.76 -11.08
N ALA A 47 -1.31 7.20 -10.19
CA ALA A 47 -2.74 6.86 -10.25
C ALA A 47 -3.42 7.46 -11.49
N LYS A 48 -3.10 8.72 -11.82
CA LYS A 48 -3.64 9.37 -13.02
C LYS A 48 -3.17 8.66 -14.28
N ASP A 49 -1.92 8.26 -14.33
CA ASP A 49 -1.36 7.57 -15.50
C ASP A 49 -1.96 6.17 -15.67
N ALA A 50 -2.28 5.49 -14.59
CA ALA A 50 -2.89 4.16 -14.63
C ALA A 50 -4.38 4.17 -14.95
N PHE A 51 -5.07 5.28 -14.69
CA PHE A 51 -6.52 5.35 -14.80
C PHE A 51 -7.06 5.02 -16.18
N PRO A 52 -6.54 5.56 -17.30
CA PRO A 52 -7.12 5.28 -18.61
C PRO A 52 -7.13 3.79 -18.98
N ALA A 53 -6.04 3.08 -18.69
CA ALA A 53 -5.94 1.65 -18.99
C ALA A 53 -6.93 0.85 -18.14
N TRP A 54 -7.06 1.20 -16.87
CA TRP A 54 -8.00 0.52 -15.98
C TRP A 54 -9.44 0.80 -16.35
N ALA A 55 -9.79 2.08 -16.56
CA ALA A 55 -11.15 2.48 -16.90
C ALA A 55 -11.59 1.95 -18.26
N GLY A 56 -10.62 1.76 -19.18
CA GLY A 56 -10.91 1.23 -20.51
C GLY A 56 -11.12 -0.28 -20.55
N ARG A 57 -10.82 -1.02 -19.46
CA ARG A 57 -11.06 -2.46 -19.41
C ARG A 57 -12.56 -2.77 -19.32
N PRO A 58 -13.02 -3.88 -19.93
CA PRO A 58 -14.39 -4.31 -19.73
C PRO A 58 -14.71 -4.54 -18.24
N ALA A 59 -15.96 -4.27 -17.87
CA ALA A 59 -16.38 -4.43 -16.47
C ALA A 59 -16.16 -5.85 -15.96
N THR A 60 -16.31 -6.86 -16.81
CA THR A 60 -16.07 -8.26 -16.46
C THR A 60 -14.62 -8.53 -16.07
N GLU A 61 -13.67 -7.91 -16.77
CA GLU A 61 -12.24 -8.04 -16.44
C GLU A 61 -11.90 -7.35 -15.13
N ARG A 62 -12.44 -6.14 -14.93
CA ARG A 62 -12.25 -5.41 -13.67
C ARG A 62 -12.82 -6.18 -12.49
N ALA A 63 -14.02 -6.77 -12.66
CA ALA A 63 -14.65 -7.58 -11.64
C ALA A 63 -13.81 -8.80 -11.29
N LYS A 64 -13.22 -9.45 -12.29
CA LYS A 64 -12.34 -10.62 -12.09
C LYS A 64 -11.11 -10.25 -11.28
N ILE A 65 -10.47 -9.13 -11.60
CA ILE A 65 -9.30 -8.65 -10.85
C ILE A 65 -9.67 -8.34 -9.41
N MET A 66 -10.79 -7.66 -9.17
CA MET A 66 -11.25 -7.34 -7.82
C MET A 66 -11.58 -8.61 -7.02
N ARG A 67 -12.18 -9.62 -7.67
CA ARG A 67 -12.47 -10.90 -7.02
C ARG A 67 -11.19 -11.63 -6.64
N ASN A 68 -10.20 -11.64 -7.55
CA ASN A 68 -8.90 -12.24 -7.27
C ASN A 68 -8.20 -11.54 -6.10
N LEU A 69 -8.31 -10.22 -6.02
CA LEU A 69 -7.77 -9.46 -4.89
C LEU A 69 -8.44 -9.87 -3.58
N GLY A 70 -9.76 -10.01 -3.57
CA GLY A 70 -10.50 -10.47 -2.40
C GLY A 70 -10.05 -11.86 -1.94
N ASP A 71 -9.84 -12.79 -2.88
CA ASP A 71 -9.37 -14.13 -2.57
C ASP A 71 -7.95 -14.10 -1.99
N LEU A 72 -7.07 -13.26 -2.52
CA LEU A 72 -5.71 -13.10 -2.00
C LEU A 72 -5.70 -12.50 -0.59
N ILE A 73 -6.54 -11.52 -0.33
CA ILE A 73 -6.69 -10.94 1.01
C ILE A 73 -7.16 -12.00 1.99
N ALA A 74 -8.17 -12.79 1.62
CA ALA A 74 -8.68 -13.87 2.47
C ALA A 74 -7.59 -14.90 2.79
N LYS A 75 -6.76 -15.23 1.80
CA LYS A 75 -5.65 -16.18 1.97
C LYS A 75 -4.59 -15.65 2.93
N HIS A 76 -4.36 -14.34 2.96
CA HIS A 76 -3.29 -13.72 3.72
C HIS A 76 -3.79 -12.94 4.95
N VAL A 77 -5.02 -13.23 5.42
CA VAL A 77 -5.60 -12.54 6.58
C VAL A 77 -4.68 -12.56 7.81
N PRO A 78 -4.09 -13.70 8.21
CA PRO A 78 -3.24 -13.69 9.40
C PRO A 78 -2.04 -12.76 9.28
N GLU A 79 -1.40 -12.73 8.12
CA GLU A 79 -0.23 -11.87 7.85
C GLU A 79 -0.60 -10.39 7.87
N ILE A 80 -1.73 -10.06 7.25
CA ILE A 80 -2.21 -8.68 7.19
C ILE A 80 -2.59 -8.19 8.58
N ALA A 81 -3.29 -9.01 9.35
CA ALA A 81 -3.68 -8.67 10.72
C ALA A 81 -2.47 -8.47 11.62
N GLN A 82 -1.43 -9.30 11.46
CA GLN A 82 -0.20 -9.18 12.22
C GLN A 82 0.55 -7.89 11.89
N THR A 83 0.52 -7.47 10.63
CA THR A 83 1.17 -6.23 10.18
C THR A 83 0.45 -4.99 10.71
N GLU A 84 -0.86 -5.03 10.82
CA GLU A 84 -1.65 -3.93 11.33
C GLU A 84 -1.38 -3.72 12.83
#